data_76ccf3a9a0b201e520294835cc5b2ad4
#
_entry.id   76ccf3a9a0b201e520294835cc5b2ad4
#
_cell.length_a   1.000
_cell.length_b   1.000
_cell.length_c   1.000
_cell.angle_alpha   90.00
_cell.angle_beta   90.00
_cell.angle_gamma   90.00
#
_symmetry.space_group_name_H-M   'P 1'
#
loop_
_entity.id
_entity.type
_entity.pdbx_description
1 polymer ?
#
loop_
_entity_poly.entity_id
_entity_poly.type
_entity_poly.pdbx_seq_one_letter_code
_entity_poly.pdbx_strand_id
1 'polypeptide(L)'
;YPRSGQLYTLLMLRPEYDGVHSGQVAFPGGRREEVDTTIQDTALREFTEETGAPTRGFDLLGALTQVYIPPSRSLVTPFLAYAEALPPTTPDPREVAALIETPLDDLLRPDVVQVRRQYIQVMGREAEIPYFDLQGQVVWGATAMMLAELRELLLRFR
;
A
#
# COMPACT_ATOMS: atom_id res chain seq x y z
N TYR A 1 3.15 -8.41 9.60
CA TYR A 1 4.12 -9.32 10.20
C TYR A 1 4.73 -8.70 11.45
N PRO A 2 5.05 -9.51 12.48
CA PRO A 2 5.76 -9.04 13.68
C PRO A 2 7.27 -8.91 13.43
N ARG A 3 7.88 -7.89 14.03
CA ARG A 3 9.33 -7.69 14.08
C ARG A 3 9.68 -6.92 15.36
N SER A 4 10.61 -7.44 16.15
CA SER A 4 11.10 -6.79 17.38
C SER A 4 9.98 -6.37 18.35
N GLY A 5 8.90 -7.18 18.45
CA GLY A 5 7.76 -6.92 19.34
C GLY A 5 6.73 -5.92 18.82
N GLN A 6 6.85 -5.46 17.58
CA GLN A 6 5.89 -4.59 16.90
C GLN A 6 5.34 -5.24 15.64
N LEU A 7 4.16 -4.83 15.19
CA LEU A 7 3.61 -5.22 13.90
C LEU A 7 3.99 -4.21 12.82
N TYR A 8 4.31 -4.72 11.66
CA TYR A 8 4.68 -3.94 10.47
C TYR A 8 3.76 -4.23 9.30
N THR A 9 3.59 -3.24 8.45
CA THR A 9 3.09 -3.41 7.08
C THR A 9 4.20 -3.07 6.09
N LEU A 10 4.13 -3.65 4.89
CA LEU A 10 5.07 -3.38 3.82
C LEU A 10 4.42 -2.45 2.80
N LEU A 11 5.05 -1.32 2.58
CA LEU A 11 4.77 -0.40 1.48
C LEU A 11 5.94 -0.43 0.51
N MET A 12 5.74 0.11 -0.68
CA MET A 12 6.79 0.29 -1.67
C MET A 12 6.76 1.69 -2.26
N LEU A 13 7.92 2.22 -2.60
CA LEU A 13 8.08 3.42 -3.40
C LEU A 13 8.18 3.02 -4.86
N ARG A 14 7.29 3.52 -5.71
CA ARG A 14 7.36 3.31 -7.15
C ARG A 14 8.49 4.15 -7.76
N PRO A 15 9.16 3.67 -8.81
CA PRO A 15 10.17 4.44 -9.51
C PRO A 15 9.58 5.73 -10.10
N GLU A 16 10.44 6.71 -10.35
CA GLU A 16 10.07 7.87 -11.14
C GLU A 16 10.04 7.50 -12.63
N TYR A 17 8.91 7.77 -13.29
CA TYR A 17 8.70 7.56 -14.71
C TYR A 17 7.68 8.56 -15.25
N ASP A 18 7.58 8.70 -16.56
CA ASP A 18 6.58 9.57 -17.19
C ASP A 18 5.22 8.86 -17.21
N GLY A 19 4.38 9.15 -16.20
CA GLY A 19 3.06 8.55 -16.09
C GLY A 19 2.37 8.77 -14.75
N VAL A 20 1.14 8.25 -14.64
CA VAL A 20 0.36 8.27 -13.40
C VAL A 20 1.00 7.35 -12.35
N HIS A 21 0.95 7.76 -11.09
CA HIS A 21 1.53 7.04 -9.94
C HIS A 21 3.06 7.00 -9.86
N SER A 22 3.76 7.77 -10.70
CA SER A 22 5.22 7.94 -10.65
C SER A 22 5.67 8.46 -9.28
N GLY A 23 6.68 7.83 -8.66
CA GLY A 23 7.24 8.23 -7.38
C GLY A 23 6.28 8.16 -6.19
N GLN A 24 5.15 7.47 -6.31
CA GLN A 24 4.17 7.35 -5.23
C GLN A 24 4.46 6.14 -4.35
N VAL A 25 4.11 6.27 -3.07
CA VAL A 25 4.09 5.13 -2.14
C VAL A 25 2.79 4.36 -2.31
N ALA A 26 2.92 3.04 -2.45
CA ALA A 26 1.79 2.14 -2.64
C ALA A 26 1.95 0.85 -1.83
N PHE A 27 0.87 0.10 -1.68
CA PHE A 27 0.97 -1.31 -1.36
C PHE A 27 1.40 -2.09 -2.61
N PRO A 28 2.12 -3.22 -2.46
CA PRO A 28 2.34 -4.15 -3.56
C PRO A 28 1.01 -4.60 -4.16
N GLY A 29 0.91 -4.61 -5.50
CA GLY A 29 -0.29 -5.02 -6.19
C GLY A 29 -0.42 -4.44 -7.60
N GLY A 30 -1.21 -5.11 -8.43
CA GLY A 30 -1.35 -4.78 -9.82
C GLY A 30 -2.65 -5.26 -10.44
N ARG A 31 -2.60 -5.56 -11.73
CA ARG A 31 -3.76 -5.95 -12.52
C ARG A 31 -3.89 -7.46 -12.61
N ARG A 32 -5.16 -7.91 -12.63
CA ARG A 32 -5.47 -9.31 -12.87
C ARG A 32 -4.98 -9.73 -14.25
N GLU A 33 -4.34 -10.89 -14.30
CA GLU A 33 -3.94 -11.58 -15.52
C GLU A 33 -4.78 -12.84 -15.75
N GLU A 34 -4.64 -13.47 -16.92
CA GLU A 34 -5.40 -14.68 -17.26
C GLU A 34 -5.02 -15.90 -16.38
N VAL A 35 -3.81 -15.89 -15.85
CA VAL A 35 -3.32 -16.93 -14.91
C VAL A 35 -3.98 -16.85 -13.55
N ASP A 36 -4.50 -15.68 -13.17
CA ASP A 36 -5.10 -15.46 -11.86
C ASP A 36 -6.54 -16.02 -11.84
N THR A 37 -6.80 -16.98 -10.99
CA THR A 37 -8.16 -17.55 -10.83
C THR A 37 -9.06 -16.54 -10.12
N THR A 38 -8.53 -15.87 -9.10
CA THR A 38 -9.23 -14.87 -8.28
C THR A 38 -8.44 -13.56 -8.19
N ILE A 39 -9.10 -12.49 -7.75
CA ILE A 39 -8.42 -11.20 -7.44
C ILE A 39 -7.43 -11.36 -6.27
N GLN A 40 -7.70 -12.30 -5.37
CA GLN A 40 -6.78 -12.67 -4.30
C GLN A 40 -5.48 -13.26 -4.85
N ASP A 41 -5.58 -14.15 -5.84
CA ASP A 41 -4.39 -14.72 -6.52
C ASP A 41 -3.57 -13.61 -7.17
N THR A 42 -4.23 -12.63 -7.79
CA THR A 42 -3.59 -11.43 -8.33
C THR A 42 -2.77 -10.71 -7.25
N ALA A 43 -3.37 -10.44 -6.09
CA ALA A 43 -2.69 -9.72 -5.01
C ALA A 43 -1.44 -10.47 -4.51
N LEU A 44 -1.53 -11.79 -4.38
CA LEU A 44 -0.41 -12.62 -3.93
C LEU A 44 0.68 -12.76 -4.99
N ARG A 45 0.32 -12.88 -6.27
CA ARG A 45 1.28 -12.91 -7.40
C ARG A 45 2.05 -11.61 -7.49
N GLU A 46 1.33 -10.49 -7.55
CA GLU A 46 1.92 -9.14 -7.65
C GLU A 46 2.83 -8.83 -6.44
N PHE A 47 2.39 -9.22 -5.23
CA PHE A 47 3.24 -9.10 -4.05
C PHE A 47 4.58 -9.83 -4.25
N THR A 48 4.52 -11.06 -4.77
CA THR A 48 5.73 -11.86 -5.02
C THR A 48 6.61 -11.24 -6.11
N GLU A 49 6.01 -10.77 -7.21
CA GLU A 49 6.73 -10.19 -8.34
C GLU A 49 7.42 -8.88 -7.95
N GLU A 50 6.72 -7.97 -7.28
CA GLU A 50 7.25 -6.67 -6.88
C GLU A 50 8.24 -6.75 -5.71
N THR A 51 8.00 -7.62 -4.74
CA THR A 51 8.88 -7.71 -3.55
C THR A 51 9.96 -8.78 -3.62
N GLY A 52 9.79 -9.76 -4.51
CA GLY A 52 10.61 -10.97 -4.55
C GLY A 52 10.35 -11.94 -3.40
N ALA A 53 9.45 -11.61 -2.48
CA ALA A 53 9.16 -12.45 -1.31
C ALA A 53 8.04 -13.45 -1.61
N PRO A 54 8.23 -14.74 -1.28
CA PRO A 54 7.18 -15.74 -1.46
C PRO A 54 6.04 -15.51 -0.47
N THR A 55 4.79 -15.69 -0.94
CA THR A 55 3.58 -15.56 -0.11
C THR A 55 3.15 -16.86 0.56
N ARG A 56 3.94 -17.92 0.43
CA ARG A 56 3.66 -19.18 1.12
C ARG A 56 3.68 -18.98 2.63
N GLY A 57 2.59 -19.36 3.30
CA GLY A 57 2.42 -19.17 4.74
C GLY A 57 1.82 -17.82 5.12
N PHE A 58 1.32 -17.06 4.16
CA PHE A 58 0.49 -15.90 4.47
C PHE A 58 -0.93 -16.33 4.79
N ASP A 59 -1.42 -15.90 5.95
CA ASP A 59 -2.81 -16.10 6.36
C ASP A 59 -3.66 -14.93 5.88
N LEU A 60 -4.52 -15.16 4.91
CA LEU A 60 -5.42 -14.13 4.41
C LEU A 60 -6.55 -13.90 5.41
N LEU A 61 -6.62 -12.69 5.96
CA LEU A 61 -7.58 -12.29 6.98
C LEU A 61 -8.89 -11.77 6.38
N GLY A 62 -8.82 -11.17 5.19
CA GLY A 62 -10.01 -10.65 4.50
C GLY A 62 -9.68 -9.54 3.52
N ALA A 63 -10.73 -9.02 2.87
CA ALA A 63 -10.65 -7.86 2.00
C ALA A 63 -11.10 -6.60 2.74
N LEU A 64 -10.44 -5.49 2.45
CA LEU A 64 -10.89 -4.15 2.84
C LEU A 64 -11.86 -3.59 1.80
N THR A 65 -12.38 -2.39 2.07
CA THR A 65 -13.27 -1.69 1.15
C THR A 65 -12.61 -1.44 -0.21
N GLN A 66 -13.32 -1.72 -1.27
CA GLN A 66 -12.85 -1.45 -2.62
C GLN A 66 -12.68 0.05 -2.86
N VAL A 67 -11.60 0.44 -3.51
CA VAL A 67 -11.27 1.83 -3.84
C VAL A 67 -11.22 2.00 -5.35
N TYR A 68 -12.05 2.91 -5.88
CA TYR A 68 -11.96 3.31 -7.29
C TYR A 68 -10.92 4.40 -7.48
N ILE A 69 -10.00 4.20 -8.43
CA ILE A 69 -8.91 5.12 -8.75
C ILE A 69 -9.18 5.76 -10.12
N PRO A 70 -9.72 6.99 -10.18
CA PRO A 70 -10.11 7.63 -11.42
C PRO A 70 -8.99 7.76 -12.47
N PRO A 71 -7.75 8.16 -12.13
CA PRO A 71 -6.70 8.34 -13.13
C PRO A 71 -6.36 7.06 -13.91
N SER A 72 -6.34 5.91 -13.25
CA SER A 72 -6.07 4.60 -13.87
C SER A 72 -7.34 3.86 -14.27
N ARG A 73 -8.53 4.37 -13.91
CA ARG A 73 -9.84 3.73 -14.06
C ARG A 73 -9.88 2.32 -13.46
N SER A 74 -9.18 2.13 -12.36
CA SER A 74 -9.04 0.84 -11.70
C SER A 74 -9.94 0.77 -10.47
N LEU A 75 -10.61 -0.36 -10.29
CA LEU A 75 -11.28 -0.72 -9.04
C LEU A 75 -10.34 -1.68 -8.29
N VAL A 76 -9.80 -1.22 -7.18
CA VAL A 76 -8.82 -1.96 -6.37
C VAL A 76 -9.51 -2.63 -5.20
N THR A 77 -9.23 -3.91 -4.98
CA THR A 77 -9.64 -4.66 -3.80
C THR A 77 -8.41 -4.92 -2.94
N PRO A 78 -8.24 -4.20 -1.82
CA PRO A 78 -7.14 -4.47 -0.92
C PRO A 78 -7.43 -5.74 -0.09
N PHE A 79 -6.41 -6.55 0.12
CA PHE A 79 -6.47 -7.70 1.01
C PHE A 79 -5.56 -7.48 2.22
N LEU A 80 -6.05 -7.89 3.38
CA LEU A 80 -5.26 -7.96 4.60
C LEU A 80 -4.78 -9.39 4.80
N ALA A 81 -3.48 -9.55 4.94
CA ALA A 81 -2.84 -10.82 5.22
C ALA A 81 -1.90 -10.70 6.42
N TYR A 82 -1.75 -11.78 7.16
CA TYR A 82 -0.78 -11.92 8.23
C TYR A 82 0.31 -12.92 7.83
N ALA A 83 1.54 -12.62 8.19
CA ALA A 83 2.68 -13.53 8.09
C ALA A 83 3.44 -13.52 9.42
N GLU A 84 3.97 -14.65 9.84
CA GLU A 84 4.78 -14.73 11.07
C GLU A 84 6.10 -13.95 10.96
N ALA A 85 6.60 -13.78 9.74
CA ALA A 85 7.75 -12.95 9.42
C ALA A 85 7.68 -12.51 7.96
N LEU A 86 8.32 -11.39 7.62
CA LEU A 86 8.54 -11.04 6.22
C LEU A 86 9.63 -11.96 5.65
N PRO A 87 9.35 -12.74 4.60
CA PRO A 87 10.39 -13.52 3.93
C PRO A 87 11.48 -12.60 3.34
N PRO A 88 12.66 -13.13 3.00
CA PRO A 88 13.68 -12.37 2.30
C PRO A 88 13.12 -11.72 1.03
N THR A 89 13.37 -10.44 0.86
CA THR A 89 12.90 -9.64 -0.28
C THR A 89 14.01 -9.43 -1.30
N THR A 90 13.65 -9.45 -2.57
CA THR A 90 14.53 -9.11 -3.69
C THR A 90 13.69 -8.35 -4.73
N PRO A 91 13.36 -7.06 -4.46
CA PRO A 91 12.47 -6.30 -5.33
C PRO A 91 13.07 -6.08 -6.71
N ASP A 92 12.23 -6.07 -7.75
CA ASP A 92 12.65 -5.67 -9.08
C ASP A 92 12.83 -4.14 -9.13
N PRO A 93 14.07 -3.65 -9.36
CA PRO A 93 14.35 -2.20 -9.35
C PRO A 93 13.64 -1.43 -10.48
N ARG A 94 13.09 -2.12 -11.46
CA ARG A 94 12.29 -1.51 -12.54
C ARG A 94 10.87 -1.15 -12.07
N GLU A 95 10.36 -1.83 -11.06
CA GLU A 95 9.00 -1.67 -10.55
C GLU A 95 8.98 -1.10 -9.13
N VAL A 96 10.02 -1.32 -8.34
CA VAL A 96 10.13 -0.93 -6.94
C VAL A 96 11.46 -0.21 -6.69
N ALA A 97 11.38 1.09 -6.44
CA ALA A 97 12.57 1.89 -6.08
C ALA A 97 13.05 1.60 -4.66
N ALA A 98 12.12 1.34 -3.73
CA ALA A 98 12.42 0.97 -2.35
C ALA A 98 11.23 0.23 -1.71
N LEU A 99 11.52 -0.68 -0.81
CA LEU A 99 10.55 -1.23 0.13
C LEU A 99 10.58 -0.43 1.43
N ILE A 100 9.41 -0.17 2.00
CA ILE A 100 9.22 0.66 3.19
C ILE A 100 8.50 -0.18 4.24
N GLU A 101 9.28 -0.70 5.19
CA GLU A 101 8.74 -1.42 6.34
C GLU A 101 8.19 -0.40 7.36
N THR A 102 6.87 -0.31 7.47
CA THR A 102 6.18 0.68 8.29
C THR A 102 5.60 0.05 9.54
N PRO A 103 6.03 0.45 10.75
CA PRO A 103 5.38 0.01 11.98
C PRO A 103 3.89 0.41 11.98
N LEU A 104 3.00 -0.51 12.36
CA LEU A 104 1.58 -0.20 12.46
C LEU A 104 1.30 0.84 13.56
N ASP A 105 2.15 0.93 14.57
CA ASP A 105 2.06 1.96 15.60
C ASP A 105 2.24 3.39 15.03
N ASP A 106 2.98 3.55 13.94
CA ASP A 106 3.11 4.84 13.26
C ASP A 106 1.77 5.34 12.69
N LEU A 107 0.88 4.42 12.25
CA LEU A 107 -0.46 4.78 11.79
C LEU A 107 -1.34 5.34 12.93
N LEU A 108 -1.01 5.01 14.19
CA LEU A 108 -1.82 5.35 15.36
C LEU A 108 -1.38 6.66 16.01
N ARG A 109 -0.27 7.26 15.55
CA ARG A 109 0.17 8.57 16.05
C ARG A 109 -0.90 9.64 15.79
N PRO A 110 -1.12 10.57 16.77
CA PRO A 110 -2.11 11.65 16.62
C PRO A 110 -1.80 12.60 15.44
N ASP A 111 -0.52 12.76 15.12
CA ASP A 111 0.01 13.70 14.13
C ASP A 111 0.31 13.06 12.78
N VAL A 112 -0.03 11.78 12.59
CA VAL A 112 0.32 11.04 11.37
C VAL A 112 -0.41 11.55 10.13
N VAL A 113 -1.63 12.08 10.30
CA VAL A 113 -2.42 12.66 9.20
C VAL A 113 -2.15 14.14 9.12
N GLN A 114 -1.65 14.57 7.97
CA GLN A 114 -1.32 15.95 7.64
C GLN A 114 -2.13 16.40 6.42
N VAL A 115 -2.11 17.70 6.14
CA VAL A 115 -2.74 18.29 4.95
C VAL A 115 -1.70 19.12 4.20
N ARG A 116 -1.66 18.95 2.85
CA ARG A 116 -0.83 19.79 1.99
C ARG A 116 -1.61 20.30 0.79
N ARG A 117 -1.20 21.44 0.26
CA ARG A 117 -1.64 21.90 -1.06
C ARG A 117 -0.87 21.21 -2.15
N GLN A 118 -1.59 20.67 -3.13
CA GLN A 118 -1.00 20.02 -4.28
C GLN A 118 -1.87 20.26 -5.52
N TYR A 119 -1.22 20.45 -6.66
CA TYR A 119 -1.91 20.46 -7.94
C TYR A 119 -2.37 19.04 -8.30
N ILE A 120 -3.67 18.87 -8.48
CA ILE A 120 -4.27 17.59 -8.81
C ILE A 120 -4.62 17.58 -10.31
N GLN A 121 -3.82 16.87 -11.07
CA GLN A 121 -3.90 16.85 -12.53
C GLN A 121 -5.30 16.47 -13.06
N VAL A 122 -5.96 15.48 -12.43
CA VAL A 122 -7.32 15.04 -12.77
C VAL A 122 -8.37 16.13 -12.52
N MET A 123 -8.12 17.00 -11.52
CA MET A 123 -9.02 18.12 -11.19
C MET A 123 -8.66 19.39 -11.93
N GLY A 124 -7.48 19.49 -12.55
CA GLY A 124 -6.96 20.68 -13.21
C GLY A 124 -6.76 21.89 -12.28
N ARG A 125 -6.63 21.64 -10.96
CA ARG A 125 -6.51 22.70 -9.94
C ARG A 125 -5.71 22.25 -8.73
N GLU A 126 -5.25 23.24 -7.94
CA GLU A 126 -4.75 22.97 -6.59
C GLU A 126 -5.89 22.58 -5.65
N ALA A 127 -5.61 21.62 -4.79
CA ALA A 127 -6.49 21.19 -3.73
C ALA A 127 -5.69 20.89 -2.45
N GLU A 128 -6.34 21.03 -1.32
CA GLU A 128 -5.82 20.51 -0.05
C GLU A 128 -6.10 19.02 -0.01
N ILE A 129 -5.05 18.22 0.18
CA ILE A 129 -5.16 16.78 0.25
C ILE A 129 -4.62 16.28 1.59
N PRO A 130 -5.37 15.40 2.27
CA PRO A 130 -4.84 14.69 3.42
C PRO A 130 -3.81 13.64 2.96
N TYR A 131 -2.79 13.43 3.78
CA TYR A 131 -1.79 12.40 3.58
C TYR A 131 -1.32 11.84 4.91
N PHE A 132 -0.79 10.63 4.92
CA PHE A 132 -0.06 10.07 6.04
C PHE A 132 1.43 10.40 5.90
N ASP A 133 2.03 10.94 6.97
CA ASP A 133 3.48 11.10 7.08
C ASP A 133 4.07 9.86 7.73
N LEU A 134 4.56 8.94 6.91
CA LEU A 134 5.09 7.65 7.34
C LEU A 134 6.55 7.50 6.91
N GLN A 135 7.44 7.32 7.84
CA GLN A 135 8.88 7.14 7.59
C GLN A 135 9.48 8.26 6.70
N GLY A 136 8.97 9.50 6.84
CA GLY A 136 9.35 10.64 6.00
C GLY A 136 8.77 10.59 4.57
N GLN A 137 7.86 9.67 4.31
CA GLN A 137 7.17 9.54 3.03
C GLN A 137 5.78 10.16 3.09
N VAL A 138 5.39 10.81 2.00
CA VAL A 138 4.05 11.36 1.83
C VAL A 138 3.15 10.32 1.18
N VAL A 139 2.30 9.69 1.97
CA VAL A 139 1.38 8.65 1.50
C VAL A 139 -0.02 9.24 1.36
N TRP A 140 -0.51 9.35 0.13
CA TRP A 140 -1.78 9.98 -0.20
C TRP A 140 -2.61 9.15 -1.20
N GLY A 141 -3.78 9.65 -1.60
CA GLY A 141 -4.64 9.02 -2.60
C GLY A 141 -5.19 7.67 -2.14
N ALA A 142 -5.24 6.69 -3.04
CA ALA A 142 -5.81 5.38 -2.76
C ALA A 142 -5.10 4.65 -1.63
N THR A 143 -3.77 4.72 -1.57
CA THR A 143 -2.98 4.10 -0.50
C THR A 143 -3.36 4.68 0.87
N ALA A 144 -3.52 6.00 0.95
CA ALA A 144 -3.96 6.65 2.19
C ALA A 144 -5.39 6.24 2.60
N MET A 145 -6.29 6.01 1.65
CA MET A 145 -7.65 5.53 1.95
C MET A 145 -7.62 4.12 2.55
N MET A 146 -6.81 3.23 2.00
CA MET A 146 -6.63 1.86 2.53
C MET A 146 -5.98 1.89 3.93
N LEU A 147 -4.97 2.74 4.13
CA LEU A 147 -4.34 2.94 5.45
C LEU A 147 -5.29 3.53 6.48
N ALA A 148 -6.18 4.43 6.06
CA ALA A 148 -7.19 5.01 6.96
C ALA A 148 -8.17 3.93 7.46
N GLU A 149 -8.64 3.03 6.59
CA GLU A 149 -9.49 1.91 7.00
C GLU A 149 -8.74 0.96 7.94
N LEU A 150 -7.49 0.60 7.60
CA LEU A 150 -6.65 -0.23 8.47
C LEU A 150 -6.44 0.43 9.84
N ARG A 151 -6.17 1.74 9.88
CA ARG A 151 -6.04 2.50 11.12
C ARG A 151 -7.30 2.43 11.97
N GLU A 152 -8.48 2.61 11.38
CA GLU A 152 -9.75 2.51 12.10
C GLU A 152 -10.00 1.11 12.66
N LEU A 153 -9.63 0.07 11.94
CA LEU A 153 -9.69 -1.30 12.44
C LEU A 153 -8.76 -1.48 13.65
N LEU A 154 -7.51 -1.03 13.56
CA LEU A 154 -6.55 -1.14 14.65
C LEU A 154 -7.01 -0.38 15.91
N LEU A 155 -7.62 0.79 15.75
CA LEU A 155 -8.15 1.60 16.88
C LEU A 155 -9.33 0.93 17.59
N ARG A 156 -10.12 0.10 16.90
CA ARG A 156 -11.26 -0.62 17.49
C ARG A 156 -10.86 -1.82 18.36
N PHE A 157 -9.67 -2.35 18.15
CA PHE A 157 -9.19 -3.57 18.80
C PHE A 157 -8.04 -3.33 19.79
N ARG A 158 -7.82 -2.07 20.16
CA ARG A 158 -6.87 -1.67 21.23
C ARG A 158 -7.46 -1.77 22.63
#